data_5b2af4aa00eda8b6ff54c6e00b5fc044
#
_entry.id   5b2af4aa00eda8b6ff54c6e00b5fc044
#
_cell.length_a   1.000
_cell.length_b   1.000
_cell.length_c   1.000
_cell.angle_alpha   90.00
_cell.angle_beta   90.00
_cell.angle_gamma   90.00
#
_symmetry.space_group_name_H-M   'P 1'
#
loop_
_entity.id
_entity.type
_entity.pdbx_description
1 polymer ?
#
loop_
_entity_poly.entity_id
_entity_poly.type
_entity_poly.pdbx_seq_one_letter_code
_entity_poly.pdbx_strand_id
1 'polypeptide(L)'
;MKTWSYLLAPFAAWLAAGCLKFAIKSLRAGKPAFGLIGYGGMPSNHSAIVSSMAALTALREGLDSAAFGVALTLAFIVMLDAASLRRQVGRHAQALNELRPEEKARLRERMGHTPFEIAGGIAVGCAVAWLLR
;
A
#
# COMPACT_ATOMS: atom_id res chain seq x y z
N MET A 1 14.11 -23.27 -2.04
CA MET A 1 13.57 -21.91 -2.29
C MET A 1 12.08 -21.77 -1.98
N LYS A 2 11.29 -22.81 -2.06
CA LYS A 2 9.83 -22.73 -1.78
C LYS A 2 9.45 -22.38 -0.33
N THR A 3 10.33 -22.65 0.64
CA THR A 3 10.02 -22.49 2.08
C THR A 3 9.98 -21.03 2.56
N TRP A 4 10.72 -20.13 1.91
CA TRP A 4 10.86 -18.74 2.33
C TRP A 4 9.93 -17.76 1.60
N SER A 5 9.21 -18.23 0.56
CA SER A 5 8.39 -17.33 -0.27
C SER A 5 7.29 -16.61 0.54
N TYR A 6 6.64 -17.30 1.48
CA TYR A 6 5.62 -16.67 2.32
C TYR A 6 6.20 -15.57 3.21
N LEU A 7 7.42 -15.78 3.72
CA LEU A 7 8.10 -14.77 4.51
C LEU A 7 8.56 -13.58 3.65
N LEU A 8 9.05 -13.86 2.44
CA LEU A 8 9.64 -12.85 1.56
C LEU A 8 8.61 -12.03 0.78
N ALA A 9 7.46 -12.61 0.43
CA ALA A 9 6.47 -11.98 -0.44
C ALA A 9 6.02 -10.58 0.04
N PRO A 10 5.65 -10.35 1.30
CA PRO A 10 5.21 -9.02 1.74
C PRO A 10 6.33 -7.97 1.67
N PHE A 11 7.57 -8.34 1.97
CA PHE A 11 8.71 -7.42 1.89
C PHE A 11 9.11 -7.13 0.45
N ALA A 12 9.11 -8.13 -0.41
CA ALA A 12 9.36 -7.96 -1.84
C ALA A 12 8.29 -7.07 -2.49
N ALA A 13 7.03 -7.27 -2.16
CA ALA A 13 5.93 -6.44 -2.64
C ALA A 13 6.01 -4.99 -2.14
N TRP A 14 6.37 -4.80 -0.87
CA TRP A 14 6.61 -3.48 -0.30
C TRP A 14 7.74 -2.75 -1.04
N LEU A 15 8.86 -3.43 -1.26
CA LEU A 15 10.01 -2.87 -1.95
C LEU A 15 9.67 -2.55 -3.43
N ALA A 16 9.04 -3.48 -4.14
CA ALA A 16 8.63 -3.29 -5.53
C ALA A 16 7.66 -2.11 -5.69
N ALA A 17 6.64 -2.03 -4.84
CA ALA A 17 5.69 -0.92 -4.84
C ALA A 17 6.36 0.41 -4.48
N GLY A 18 7.28 0.40 -3.53
CA GLY A 18 8.06 1.58 -3.12
C GLY A 18 8.96 2.10 -4.25
N CYS A 19 9.71 1.21 -4.90
CA CYS A 19 10.57 1.56 -6.04
C CYS A 19 9.75 2.09 -7.22
N LEU A 20 8.64 1.44 -7.56
CA LEU A 20 7.75 1.88 -8.64
C LEU A 20 7.13 3.25 -8.33
N LYS A 21 6.69 3.46 -7.10
CA LYS A 21 6.18 4.75 -6.63
C LYS A 21 7.23 5.85 -6.75
N PHE A 22 8.44 5.58 -6.32
CA PHE A 22 9.56 6.51 -6.43
C PHE A 22 9.85 6.86 -7.90
N ALA A 23 9.89 5.84 -8.77
CA ALA A 23 10.11 6.03 -10.20
C ALA A 23 9.00 6.90 -10.83
N ILE A 24 7.73 6.61 -10.56
CA ILE A 24 6.59 7.38 -11.08
C ILE A 24 6.65 8.84 -10.62
N LYS A 25 6.92 9.07 -9.33
CA LYS A 25 7.02 10.42 -8.77
C LYS A 25 8.21 11.19 -9.35
N SER A 26 9.35 10.53 -9.51
CA SER A 26 10.56 11.14 -10.10
C SER A 26 10.34 11.51 -11.55
N LEU A 27 9.71 10.65 -12.35
CA LEU A 27 9.36 10.94 -13.74
C LEU A 27 8.40 12.13 -13.86
N ARG A 28 7.38 12.19 -13.01
CA ARG A 28 6.42 13.31 -13.01
C ARG A 28 7.04 14.63 -12.57
N ALA A 29 7.99 14.58 -11.63
CA ALA A 29 8.66 15.77 -11.13
C ALA A 29 9.86 16.22 -12.00
N GLY A 30 10.32 15.39 -12.93
CA GLY A 30 11.51 15.63 -13.74
C GLY A 30 12.83 15.63 -12.94
N LYS A 31 12.79 15.16 -11.68
CA LYS A 31 13.95 15.09 -10.76
C LYS A 31 13.72 13.98 -9.73
N PRO A 32 14.79 13.46 -9.07
CA PRO A 32 14.62 12.47 -8.01
C PRO A 32 13.68 12.95 -6.90
N ALA A 33 12.66 12.13 -6.59
CA ALA A 33 11.57 12.52 -5.68
C ALA A 33 11.83 12.16 -4.22
N PHE A 34 13.05 12.36 -3.71
CA PHE A 34 13.43 12.04 -2.33
C PHE A 34 12.59 12.80 -1.28
N GLY A 35 12.24 14.05 -1.53
CA GLY A 35 11.40 14.85 -0.64
C GLY A 35 9.92 14.42 -0.61
N LEU A 36 9.50 13.52 -1.48
CA LEU A 36 8.13 13.00 -1.56
C LEU A 36 8.00 11.57 -1.02
N ILE A 37 9.07 11.02 -0.44
CA ILE A 37 9.05 9.71 0.23
C ILE A 37 8.09 9.79 1.41
N GLY A 38 7.24 8.77 1.56
CA GLY A 38 6.24 8.71 2.63
C GLY A 38 4.89 9.38 2.32
N TYR A 39 4.81 10.24 1.31
CA TYR A 39 3.53 10.75 0.82
C TYR A 39 2.83 9.69 -0.04
N GLY A 40 1.48 9.62 0.06
CA GLY A 40 0.64 8.72 -0.73
C GLY A 40 0.97 8.75 -2.24
N GLY A 41 0.27 7.99 -3.01
CA GLY A 41 0.46 7.88 -4.46
C GLY A 41 0.46 6.44 -4.94
N MET A 42 0.49 6.28 -6.26
CA MET A 42 0.42 4.99 -6.94
C MET A 42 1.82 4.35 -7.05
N PRO A 43 1.93 3.04 -6.84
CA PRO A 43 0.94 2.13 -6.27
C PRO A 43 0.86 2.20 -4.74
N SER A 44 -0.26 1.72 -4.15
CA SER A 44 -0.39 1.61 -2.69
C SER A 44 0.50 0.51 -2.14
N ASN A 45 1.41 0.85 -1.24
CA ASN A 45 2.27 -0.12 -0.56
C ASN A 45 1.46 -1.09 0.33
N HIS A 46 0.46 -0.59 1.04
CA HIS A 46 -0.40 -1.41 1.90
C HIS A 46 -1.11 -2.49 1.08
N SER A 47 -1.71 -2.10 -0.04
CA SER A 47 -2.40 -3.04 -0.93
C SER A 47 -1.44 -4.04 -1.54
N ALA A 48 -0.22 -3.64 -1.92
CA ALA A 48 0.78 -4.55 -2.47
C ALA A 48 1.23 -5.62 -1.46
N ILE A 49 1.49 -5.21 -0.21
CA ILE A 49 1.89 -6.12 0.86
C ILE A 49 0.83 -7.20 1.09
N VAL A 50 -0.40 -6.79 1.37
CA VAL A 50 -1.46 -7.75 1.73
C VAL A 50 -1.93 -8.60 0.55
N SER A 51 -1.94 -8.02 -0.65
CA SER A 51 -2.32 -8.76 -1.87
C SER A 51 -1.28 -9.78 -2.28
N SER A 52 0.02 -9.52 -2.03
CA SER A 52 1.06 -10.50 -2.31
C SER A 52 0.88 -11.76 -1.47
N MET A 53 0.52 -11.62 -0.21
CA MET A 53 0.27 -12.76 0.67
C MET A 53 -1.02 -13.48 0.29
N ALA A 54 -2.11 -12.76 0.05
CA ALA A 54 -3.39 -13.36 -0.38
C ALA A 54 -3.23 -14.12 -1.71
N ALA A 55 -2.57 -13.52 -2.69
CA ALA A 55 -2.34 -14.17 -3.97
C ALA A 55 -1.42 -15.39 -3.87
N LEU A 56 -0.35 -15.31 -3.06
CA LEU A 56 0.58 -16.44 -2.88
C LEU A 56 -0.09 -17.62 -2.19
N THR A 57 -0.90 -17.38 -1.15
CA THR A 57 -1.68 -18.45 -0.49
C THR A 57 -2.71 -19.06 -1.42
N ALA A 58 -3.42 -18.24 -2.20
CA ALA A 58 -4.35 -18.74 -3.22
C ALA A 58 -3.67 -19.65 -4.26
N LEU A 59 -2.48 -19.25 -4.74
CA LEU A 59 -1.74 -20.00 -5.76
C LEU A 59 -1.15 -21.31 -5.25
N ARG A 60 -0.77 -21.38 -3.98
CA ARG A 60 -0.09 -22.55 -3.40
C ARG A 60 -1.00 -23.49 -2.65
N GLU A 61 -1.97 -22.97 -1.93
CA GLU A 61 -2.81 -23.72 -1.00
C GLU A 61 -4.27 -23.80 -1.46
N GLY A 62 -4.61 -23.06 -2.51
CA GLY A 62 -5.96 -23.02 -3.06
C GLY A 62 -6.87 -22.00 -2.40
N LEU A 63 -7.95 -21.66 -3.09
CA LEU A 63 -8.94 -20.67 -2.68
C LEU A 63 -9.80 -21.12 -1.49
N ASP A 64 -9.86 -22.43 -1.23
CA ASP A 64 -10.65 -23.01 -0.15
C ASP A 64 -9.83 -23.28 1.13
N SER A 65 -8.58 -22.79 1.18
CA SER A 65 -7.72 -22.96 2.34
C SER A 65 -8.02 -21.92 3.43
N ALA A 66 -7.93 -22.33 4.69
CA ALA A 66 -8.06 -21.42 5.82
C ALA A 66 -7.00 -20.31 5.78
N ALA A 67 -5.78 -20.62 5.32
CA ALA A 67 -4.71 -19.63 5.16
C ALA A 67 -5.08 -18.53 4.15
N PHE A 68 -5.69 -18.89 3.02
CA PHE A 68 -6.20 -17.92 2.07
C PHE A 68 -7.33 -17.07 2.68
N GLY A 69 -8.26 -17.69 3.40
CA GLY A 69 -9.34 -16.96 4.08
C GLY A 69 -8.83 -15.90 5.05
N VAL A 70 -7.82 -16.24 5.86
CA VAL A 70 -7.16 -15.29 6.79
C VAL A 70 -6.44 -14.19 6.01
N ALA A 71 -5.64 -14.54 4.99
CA ALA A 71 -4.91 -13.55 4.20
C ALA A 71 -5.86 -12.59 3.45
N LEU A 72 -6.96 -13.09 2.91
CA LEU A 72 -7.98 -12.29 2.23
C LEU A 72 -8.69 -11.34 3.21
N THR A 73 -9.04 -11.83 4.40
CA THR A 73 -9.67 -11.01 5.45
C THR A 73 -8.75 -9.87 5.87
N LEU A 74 -7.46 -10.17 6.10
CA LEU A 74 -6.48 -9.14 6.41
C LEU A 74 -6.34 -8.12 5.28
N ALA A 75 -6.26 -8.59 4.03
CA ALA A 75 -6.18 -7.72 2.87
C ALA A 75 -7.38 -6.78 2.78
N PHE A 76 -8.58 -7.30 2.99
CA PHE A 76 -9.81 -6.51 2.98
C PHE A 76 -9.82 -5.41 4.04
N ILE A 77 -9.50 -5.75 5.30
CA ILE A 77 -9.44 -4.77 6.40
C ILE A 77 -8.40 -3.69 6.13
N VAL A 78 -7.19 -4.07 5.71
CA VAL A 78 -6.11 -3.11 5.43
C VAL A 78 -6.45 -2.18 4.26
N MET A 79 -7.11 -2.69 3.22
CA MET A 79 -7.55 -1.85 2.10
C MET A 79 -8.67 -0.90 2.47
N LEU A 80 -9.61 -1.32 3.32
CA LEU A 80 -10.64 -0.44 3.88
C LEU A 80 -10.02 0.68 4.71
N ASP A 81 -9.05 0.34 5.58
CA ASP A 81 -8.32 1.33 6.38
C ASP A 81 -7.59 2.34 5.48
N ALA A 82 -6.86 1.85 4.49
CA ALA A 82 -6.12 2.70 3.57
C ALA A 82 -7.02 3.64 2.76
N ALA A 83 -8.24 3.22 2.44
CA ALA A 83 -9.20 4.01 1.66
C ALA A 83 -10.03 4.97 2.52
N SER A 84 -10.53 4.53 3.69
CA SER A 84 -11.52 5.28 4.48
C SER A 84 -10.94 5.93 5.73
N LEU A 85 -10.39 5.16 6.66
CA LEU A 85 -9.92 5.67 7.95
C LEU A 85 -8.85 6.76 7.77
N ARG A 86 -7.87 6.51 6.92
CA ARG A 86 -6.81 7.50 6.66
C ARG A 86 -7.33 8.78 6.02
N ARG A 87 -8.39 8.71 5.23
CA ARG A 87 -9.04 9.89 4.69
C ARG A 87 -9.74 10.70 5.78
N GLN A 88 -10.34 10.03 6.78
CA GLN A 88 -10.90 10.70 7.94
C GLN A 88 -9.83 11.39 8.80
N VAL A 89 -8.70 10.72 9.03
CA VAL A 89 -7.55 11.32 9.73
C VAL A 89 -7.06 12.60 9.01
N GLY A 90 -7.02 12.58 7.68
CA GLY A 90 -6.69 13.77 6.88
C GLY A 90 -7.68 14.93 7.08
N ARG A 91 -8.99 14.64 7.17
CA ARG A 91 -10.02 15.64 7.47
C ARG A 91 -9.87 16.21 8.88
N HIS A 92 -9.56 15.36 9.87
CA HIS A 92 -9.26 15.83 11.23
C HIS A 92 -8.01 16.73 11.26
N ALA A 93 -6.97 16.36 10.51
CA ALA A 93 -5.77 17.20 10.39
C ALA A 93 -6.10 18.57 9.77
N GLN A 94 -6.94 18.62 8.75
CA GLN A 94 -7.41 19.86 8.15
C GLN A 94 -8.15 20.73 9.16
N ALA A 95 -9.13 20.17 9.87
CA ALA A 95 -9.89 20.91 10.89
C ALA A 95 -8.98 21.47 12.00
N LEU A 96 -8.00 20.68 12.45
CA LEU A 96 -7.04 21.13 13.47
C LEU A 96 -6.11 22.24 12.94
N ASN A 97 -5.67 22.16 11.68
CA ASN A 97 -4.86 23.21 11.07
C ASN A 97 -5.63 24.51 10.90
N GLU A 98 -6.94 24.45 10.62
CA GLU A 98 -7.83 25.61 10.55
C GLU A 98 -8.04 26.29 11.91
N LEU A 99 -8.08 25.48 12.99
CA LEU A 99 -8.21 25.99 14.36
C LEU A 99 -6.91 26.61 14.90
N ARG A 100 -5.76 26.28 14.32
CA ARG A 100 -4.43 26.73 14.75
C ARG A 100 -3.60 27.32 13.61
N PRO A 101 -4.05 28.42 12.99
CA PRO A 101 -3.36 29.00 11.84
C PRO A 101 -1.96 29.53 12.15
N GLU A 102 -1.69 29.85 13.42
CA GLU A 102 -0.41 30.41 13.91
C GLU A 102 0.71 29.35 14.03
N GLU A 103 0.37 28.05 14.04
CA GLU A 103 1.38 27.01 14.18
C GLU A 103 2.16 26.80 12.87
N LYS A 104 3.50 26.91 12.95
CA LYS A 104 4.42 26.71 11.82
C LYS A 104 4.45 25.26 11.33
N ALA A 105 4.20 24.29 12.20
CA ALA A 105 4.16 22.87 11.89
C ALA A 105 2.72 22.42 11.58
N ARG A 106 2.33 22.48 10.32
CA ARG A 106 1.00 21.99 9.88
C ARG A 106 0.94 20.46 9.86
N LEU A 107 -0.18 19.92 10.33
CA LEU A 107 -0.48 18.51 10.25
C LEU A 107 -0.72 18.12 8.79
N ARG A 108 -0.36 16.87 8.45
CA ARG A 108 -0.53 16.34 7.10
C ARG A 108 -2.00 16.07 6.80
N GLU A 109 -2.58 16.81 5.86
CA GLU A 109 -4.00 16.72 5.49
C GLU A 109 -4.26 15.67 4.40
N ARG A 110 -3.32 15.50 3.46
CA ARG A 110 -3.43 14.50 2.37
C ARG A 110 -3.07 13.11 2.87
N MET A 111 -4.08 12.37 3.28
CA MET A 111 -3.96 10.99 3.74
C MET A 111 -5.00 10.10 3.05
N GLY A 112 -4.68 8.81 2.95
CA GLY A 112 -5.51 7.82 2.27
C GLY A 112 -5.12 7.60 0.81
N HIS A 113 -5.67 6.54 0.24
CA HIS A 113 -5.42 6.13 -1.13
C HIS A 113 -6.68 6.22 -1.98
N THR A 114 -6.51 6.54 -3.25
CA THR A 114 -7.58 6.44 -4.25
C THR A 114 -7.81 4.98 -4.65
N PRO A 115 -8.98 4.62 -5.19
CA PRO A 115 -9.23 3.27 -5.72
C PRO A 115 -8.19 2.82 -6.76
N PHE A 116 -7.71 3.74 -7.60
CA PHE A 116 -6.67 3.44 -8.60
C PHE A 116 -5.32 3.13 -7.98
N GLU A 117 -4.94 3.81 -6.90
CA GLU A 117 -3.71 3.53 -6.15
C GLU A 117 -3.78 2.17 -5.47
N ILE A 118 -4.94 1.80 -4.94
CA ILE A 118 -5.22 0.48 -4.35
C ILE A 118 -5.12 -0.60 -5.43
N ALA A 119 -5.79 -0.41 -6.57
CA ALA A 119 -5.75 -1.36 -7.69
C ALA A 119 -4.32 -1.56 -8.23
N GLY A 120 -3.54 -0.49 -8.35
CA GLY A 120 -2.12 -0.57 -8.70
C GLY A 120 -1.31 -1.36 -7.68
N GLY A 121 -1.57 -1.18 -6.39
CA GLY A 121 -0.94 -1.97 -5.33
C GLY A 121 -1.30 -3.45 -5.41
N ILE A 122 -2.56 -3.79 -5.65
CA ILE A 122 -3.03 -5.17 -5.84
C ILE A 122 -2.28 -5.80 -7.02
N ALA A 123 -2.18 -5.12 -8.16
CA ALA A 123 -1.50 -5.63 -9.34
C ALA A 123 -0.02 -5.95 -9.04
N VAL A 124 0.69 -5.06 -8.35
CA VAL A 124 2.09 -5.28 -7.92
C VAL A 124 2.18 -6.49 -6.98
N GLY A 125 1.32 -6.57 -5.98
CA GLY A 125 1.29 -7.69 -5.03
C GLY A 125 1.05 -9.03 -5.70
N CYS A 126 0.09 -9.11 -6.61
CA CYS A 126 -0.20 -10.31 -7.40
C CYS A 126 0.98 -10.69 -8.31
N ALA A 127 1.63 -9.73 -8.95
CA ALA A 127 2.80 -9.99 -9.79
C ALA A 127 3.97 -10.57 -8.97
N VAL A 128 4.25 -10.02 -7.79
CA VAL A 128 5.27 -10.54 -6.87
C VAL A 128 4.93 -11.96 -6.41
N ALA A 129 3.67 -12.21 -6.02
CA ALA A 129 3.22 -13.55 -5.65
C ALA A 129 3.41 -14.57 -6.77
N TRP A 130 3.08 -14.18 -8.00
CA TRP A 130 3.24 -15.03 -9.17
C TRP A 130 4.71 -15.39 -9.45
N LEU A 131 5.62 -14.43 -9.24
CA LEU A 131 7.06 -14.67 -9.39
C LEU A 131 7.64 -15.57 -8.30
N LEU A 132 7.07 -15.53 -7.09
CA LEU A 132 7.53 -16.30 -5.91
C LEU A 132 6.81 -17.63 -5.71
N ARG A 133 5.82 -17.96 -6.53
CA ARG A 133 5.02 -19.20 -6.44
C ARG A 133 5.82 -20.48 -6.68
#